data_3af5f332b00c46b1259abb6b8398e601
#
_entry.id   3af5f332b00c46b1259abb6b8398e601
#
_cell.length_a   1.000
_cell.length_b   1.000
_cell.length_c   1.000
_cell.angle_alpha   90.00
_cell.angle_beta   90.00
_cell.angle_gamma   90.00
#
_symmetry.space_group_name_H-M   'P 1'
#
loop_
_entity.id
_entity.type
_entity.pdbx_description
1 polymer ?
#
loop_
_entity_poly.entity_id
_entity_poly.type
_entity_poly.pdbx_seq_one_letter_code
_entity_poly.pdbx_strand_id
1 'polypeptide(L)'
;MASFENFLWWIFIIFTLICGGFCIEAHYRYKNKNGIDNEYKFSNKYKYFGQPVYDKQNKIHGYELLLREYNQHTNKWQLPRNVVDFPLSKIVSTIQEINPQLNDIANLSLNMTVSQITDFRAEYFFTLVLGTTNIKQLVIELDANDIKRANIFKRLKCQFKLEKR
;
A
#
# COMPACT_ATOMS: atom_id res chain seq x y z
N MET A 1 44.82 -31.94 2.14
CA MET A 1 44.55 -30.58 1.71
C MET A 1 43.52 -30.55 0.56
N ALA A 2 43.68 -31.30 -0.51
CA ALA A 2 42.71 -31.32 -1.64
C ALA A 2 41.26 -31.62 -1.25
N SER A 3 41.01 -32.44 -0.24
CA SER A 3 39.63 -32.76 0.23
C SER A 3 38.91 -31.58 0.88
N PHE A 4 39.64 -30.72 1.61
CA PHE A 4 39.05 -29.53 2.27
C PHE A 4 38.80 -28.41 1.25
N GLU A 5 39.67 -28.23 0.29
CA GLU A 5 39.50 -27.27 -0.81
C GLU A 5 38.29 -27.63 -1.66
N ASN A 6 38.14 -28.90 -2.01
CA ASN A 6 36.97 -29.39 -2.74
C ASN A 6 35.66 -29.16 -1.96
N PHE A 7 35.70 -29.37 -0.64
CA PHE A 7 34.52 -29.11 0.22
C PHE A 7 34.11 -27.61 0.23
N LEU A 8 35.09 -26.71 0.31
CA LEU A 8 34.84 -25.26 0.24
C LEU A 8 34.26 -24.84 -1.12
N TRP A 9 34.78 -25.44 -2.22
CA TRP A 9 34.23 -25.19 -3.54
C TRP A 9 32.77 -25.61 -3.67
N TRP A 10 32.39 -26.75 -3.12
CA TRP A 10 31.00 -27.20 -3.11
C TRP A 10 30.09 -26.26 -2.31
N ILE A 11 30.51 -25.79 -1.15
CA ILE A 11 29.77 -24.80 -0.36
C ILE A 11 29.58 -23.53 -1.16
N PHE A 12 30.63 -23.02 -1.80
CA PHE A 12 30.56 -21.81 -2.60
C PHE A 12 29.58 -21.95 -3.78
N ILE A 13 29.61 -23.08 -4.49
CA ILE A 13 28.69 -23.35 -5.60
C ILE A 13 27.24 -23.38 -5.09
N ILE A 14 26.96 -24.12 -4.02
CA ILE A 14 25.61 -24.22 -3.45
C ILE A 14 25.11 -22.84 -3.00
N PHE A 15 25.94 -22.07 -2.30
CA PHE A 15 25.60 -20.72 -1.88
C PHE A 15 25.27 -19.80 -3.06
N THR A 16 26.08 -19.86 -4.11
CA THR A 16 25.87 -19.04 -5.33
C THR A 16 24.56 -19.42 -6.03
N LEU A 17 24.24 -20.71 -6.10
CA LEU A 17 22.97 -21.18 -6.68
C LEU A 17 21.76 -20.71 -5.86
N ILE A 18 21.84 -20.75 -4.53
CA ILE A 18 20.78 -20.26 -3.63
C ILE A 18 20.61 -18.76 -3.82
N CYS A 19 21.68 -17.98 -3.81
CA CYS A 19 21.61 -16.53 -4.04
C CYS A 19 21.05 -16.20 -5.43
N GLY A 20 21.45 -16.93 -6.47
CA GLY A 20 20.92 -16.80 -7.82
C GLY A 20 19.41 -17.08 -7.86
N GLY A 21 18.95 -18.13 -7.18
CA GLY A 21 17.51 -18.45 -7.05
C GLY A 21 16.72 -17.33 -6.39
N PHE A 22 17.21 -16.76 -5.29
CA PHE A 22 16.57 -15.62 -4.65
C PHE A 22 16.56 -14.36 -5.52
N CYS A 23 17.63 -14.09 -6.27
CA CYS A 23 17.68 -12.97 -7.21
C CYS A 23 16.65 -13.12 -8.32
N ILE A 24 16.51 -14.32 -8.87
CA ILE A 24 15.54 -14.62 -9.91
C ILE A 24 14.10 -14.47 -9.36
N GLU A 25 13.82 -15.04 -8.19
CA GLU A 25 12.51 -14.89 -7.54
C GLU A 25 12.19 -13.41 -7.26
N ALA A 26 13.15 -12.67 -6.72
CA ALA A 26 13.02 -11.24 -6.49
C ALA A 26 12.72 -10.50 -7.80
N HIS A 27 13.47 -10.78 -8.88
CA HIS A 27 13.26 -10.16 -10.18
C HIS A 27 11.84 -10.40 -10.70
N TYR A 28 11.34 -11.66 -10.65
CA TYR A 28 9.98 -11.96 -11.08
C TYR A 28 8.92 -11.32 -10.20
N ARG A 29 9.14 -11.26 -8.89
CA ARG A 29 8.24 -10.54 -7.97
C ARG A 29 8.16 -9.04 -8.30
N TYR A 30 9.28 -8.42 -8.65
CA TYR A 30 9.32 -6.98 -8.95
C TYR A 30 8.82 -6.66 -10.36
N LYS A 31 9.15 -7.48 -11.36
CA LYS A 31 8.77 -7.26 -12.76
C LYS A 31 7.25 -7.21 -12.98
N ASN A 32 6.47 -7.98 -12.23
CA ASN A 32 5.01 -8.07 -12.39
C ASN A 32 4.23 -7.09 -11.50
N LYS A 33 4.92 -6.14 -10.84
CA LYS A 33 4.29 -5.16 -9.94
C LYS A 33 4.23 -3.77 -10.57
N ASN A 34 3.26 -3.59 -11.45
CA ASN A 34 3.05 -2.35 -12.21
C ASN A 34 2.50 -1.16 -11.39
N GLY A 35 2.37 -1.23 -10.09
CA GLY A 35 1.62 -0.22 -9.33
C GLY A 35 2.43 0.72 -8.45
N ILE A 36 3.73 0.50 -8.22
CA ILE A 36 4.43 1.20 -7.15
C ILE A 36 5.59 2.07 -7.62
N ASP A 37 6.20 1.79 -8.77
CA ASP A 37 7.43 2.46 -9.20
C ASP A 37 7.25 3.57 -10.25
N ASN A 38 6.03 3.86 -10.69
CA ASN A 38 5.74 4.96 -11.63
C ASN A 38 5.49 6.30 -10.90
N GLU A 39 6.41 6.72 -10.05
CA GLU A 39 6.32 8.01 -9.33
C GLU A 39 6.14 9.21 -10.26
N TYR A 40 6.77 9.19 -11.43
CA TYR A 40 6.67 10.26 -12.42
C TYR A 40 5.28 10.42 -13.06
N LYS A 41 4.47 9.36 -13.09
CA LYS A 41 3.11 9.41 -13.67
C LYS A 41 2.08 10.10 -12.77
N PHE A 42 2.36 10.24 -11.48
CA PHE A 42 1.39 10.64 -10.46
C PHE A 42 1.73 11.98 -9.79
N SER A 43 2.77 12.71 -10.25
CA SER A 43 3.12 13.99 -9.66
C SER A 43 2.02 15.03 -9.87
N ASN A 44 1.58 15.67 -8.79
CA ASN A 44 0.66 16.81 -8.72
C ASN A 44 -0.77 16.63 -9.28
N LYS A 45 -1.11 15.42 -9.76
CA LYS A 45 -2.42 15.15 -10.39
C LYS A 45 -3.43 14.59 -9.39
N TYR A 46 -2.99 14.13 -8.24
CA TYR A 46 -3.82 13.45 -7.25
C TYR A 46 -3.74 14.13 -5.90
N LYS A 47 -4.88 14.20 -5.21
CA LYS A 47 -4.98 14.74 -3.86
C LYS A 47 -6.02 13.97 -3.05
N TYR A 48 -5.80 13.82 -1.75
CA TYR A 48 -6.83 13.36 -0.83
C TYR A 48 -7.68 14.52 -0.32
N PHE A 49 -8.97 14.29 -0.28
CA PHE A 49 -9.95 15.15 0.38
C PHE A 49 -10.50 14.40 1.59
N GLY A 50 -10.50 15.03 2.74
CA GLY A 50 -11.07 14.46 3.95
C GLY A 50 -12.57 14.72 4.02
N GLN A 51 -13.36 13.65 4.08
CA GLN A 51 -14.78 13.73 4.40
C GLN A 51 -14.96 13.44 5.89
N PRO A 52 -15.52 14.38 6.69
CA PRO A 52 -15.67 14.15 8.11
C PRO A 52 -16.71 13.07 8.40
N VAL A 53 -16.38 12.20 9.34
CA VAL A 53 -17.25 11.17 9.90
C VAL A 53 -17.63 11.61 11.31
N TYR A 54 -18.95 11.69 11.57
CA TYR A 54 -19.48 12.18 12.84
C TYR A 54 -19.91 11.01 13.74
N ASP A 55 -19.73 11.19 15.04
CA ASP A 55 -20.28 10.29 16.04
C ASP A 55 -21.78 10.56 16.32
N LYS A 56 -22.36 9.79 17.25
CA LYS A 56 -23.78 9.96 17.66
C LYS A 56 -24.07 11.30 18.33
N GLN A 57 -23.04 12.01 18.77
CA GLN A 57 -23.10 13.33 19.42
C GLN A 57 -22.81 14.48 18.44
N ASN A 58 -22.75 14.21 17.13
CA ASN A 58 -22.39 15.17 16.08
C ASN A 58 -20.97 15.78 16.23
N LYS A 59 -20.06 15.08 16.89
CA LYS A 59 -18.64 15.45 16.93
C LYS A 59 -17.88 14.69 15.84
N ILE A 60 -16.87 15.32 15.28
CA ILE A 60 -16.00 14.67 14.29
C ILE A 60 -15.25 13.53 14.99
N HIS A 61 -15.52 12.31 14.57
CA HIS A 61 -14.89 11.09 15.07
C HIS A 61 -13.71 10.69 14.22
N GLY A 62 -13.67 11.07 12.95
CA GLY A 62 -12.63 10.74 12.02
C GLY A 62 -12.82 11.38 10.66
N TYR A 63 -11.98 10.99 9.72
CA TYR A 63 -12.11 11.39 8.32
C TYR A 63 -11.96 10.19 7.41
N GLU A 64 -12.78 10.13 6.36
CA GLU A 64 -12.58 9.27 5.22
C GLU A 64 -11.76 10.03 4.18
N LEU A 65 -10.66 9.43 3.73
CA LEU A 65 -9.79 9.99 2.71
C LEU A 65 -10.24 9.57 1.32
N LEU A 66 -10.77 10.52 0.58
CA LEU A 66 -11.25 10.34 -0.77
C LEU A 66 -10.21 10.82 -1.78
N LEU A 67 -9.60 9.89 -2.52
CA LEU A 67 -8.67 10.21 -3.59
C LEU A 67 -9.40 10.92 -4.73
N ARG A 68 -8.83 12.01 -5.21
CA ARG A 68 -9.31 12.78 -6.38
C ARG A 68 -8.18 13.01 -7.36
N GLU A 69 -8.54 13.02 -8.64
CA GLU A 69 -7.66 13.32 -9.77
C GLU A 69 -8.05 14.70 -10.32
N TYR A 70 -7.04 15.55 -10.57
CA TYR A 70 -7.27 16.84 -11.20
C TYR A 70 -7.41 16.69 -12.70
N ASN A 71 -8.55 17.10 -13.25
CA ASN A 71 -8.79 17.12 -14.68
C ASN A 71 -8.42 18.49 -15.24
N GLN A 72 -7.35 18.56 -16.01
CA GLN A 72 -6.86 19.80 -16.62
C GLN A 72 -7.81 20.40 -17.66
N HIS A 73 -8.64 19.57 -18.33
CA HIS A 73 -9.57 20.07 -19.33
C HIS A 73 -10.80 20.75 -18.72
N THR A 74 -11.23 20.26 -17.56
CA THR A 74 -12.42 20.80 -16.86
C THR A 74 -12.07 21.69 -15.69
N ASN A 75 -10.78 21.79 -15.33
CA ASN A 75 -10.27 22.47 -14.13
C ASN A 75 -10.98 22.04 -12.85
N LYS A 76 -11.32 20.75 -12.73
CA LYS A 76 -12.05 20.21 -11.59
C LYS A 76 -11.40 18.94 -11.05
N TRP A 77 -11.54 18.76 -9.73
CA TRP A 77 -11.23 17.50 -9.06
C TRP A 77 -12.35 16.49 -9.30
N GLN A 78 -12.02 15.30 -9.74
CA GLN A 78 -12.95 14.22 -10.05
C GLN A 78 -12.49 12.89 -9.47
N LEU A 79 -13.35 11.88 -9.49
CA LEU A 79 -12.95 10.52 -9.13
C LEU A 79 -11.87 10.02 -10.10
N PRO A 80 -10.78 9.40 -9.58
CA PRO A 80 -9.75 8.85 -10.44
C PRO A 80 -10.31 7.73 -11.32
N ARG A 81 -9.87 7.68 -12.57
CA ARG A 81 -10.30 6.62 -13.51
C ARG A 81 -9.71 5.25 -13.18
N ASN A 82 -8.52 5.21 -12.58
CA ASN A 82 -7.79 3.98 -12.23
C ASN A 82 -7.21 4.07 -10.82
N VAL A 83 -8.04 3.77 -9.80
CA VAL A 83 -7.59 3.73 -8.39
C VAL A 83 -6.68 2.52 -8.13
N VAL A 84 -6.84 1.45 -8.92
CA VAL A 84 -6.12 0.18 -8.72
C VAL A 84 -4.61 0.32 -8.84
N ASP A 85 -4.14 1.32 -9.59
CA ASP A 85 -2.71 1.53 -9.88
C ASP A 85 -2.09 2.63 -9.01
N PHE A 86 -2.81 3.18 -8.02
CA PHE A 86 -2.26 4.26 -7.19
C PHE A 86 -1.23 3.70 -6.20
N PRO A 87 0.03 4.17 -6.24
CA PRO A 87 1.13 3.60 -5.47
C PRO A 87 0.97 3.83 -3.96
N LEU A 88 1.33 2.82 -3.14
CA LEU A 88 1.32 2.94 -1.67
C LEU A 88 2.24 4.06 -1.17
N SER A 89 3.40 4.26 -1.80
CA SER A 89 4.33 5.34 -1.47
C SER A 89 3.69 6.73 -1.61
N LYS A 90 2.88 6.92 -2.65
CA LYS A 90 2.14 8.17 -2.88
C LYS A 90 1.01 8.38 -1.88
N ILE A 91 0.36 7.30 -1.43
CA ILE A 91 -0.63 7.38 -0.36
C ILE A 91 0.03 7.94 0.90
N VAL A 92 1.21 7.41 1.28
CA VAL A 92 1.96 7.88 2.45
C VAL A 92 2.30 9.36 2.32
N SER A 93 2.94 9.78 1.22
CA SER A 93 3.34 11.18 1.04
C SER A 93 2.15 12.13 1.08
N THR A 94 1.03 11.75 0.45
CA THR A 94 -0.19 12.56 0.45
C THR A 94 -0.85 12.64 1.83
N ILE A 95 -0.81 11.56 2.63
CA ILE A 95 -1.28 11.58 4.02
C ILE A 95 -0.36 12.47 4.87
N GLN A 96 0.95 12.41 4.68
CA GLN A 96 1.89 13.27 5.39
C GLN A 96 1.66 14.76 5.10
N GLU A 97 1.31 15.14 3.87
CA GLU A 97 0.97 16.50 3.49
C GLU A 97 -0.26 17.05 4.23
N ILE A 98 -1.25 16.20 4.49
CA ILE A 98 -2.48 16.60 5.20
C ILE A 98 -2.41 16.39 6.71
N ASN A 99 -1.38 15.70 7.21
CA ASN A 99 -1.24 15.35 8.63
C ASN A 99 -1.38 16.55 9.58
N PRO A 100 -0.84 17.77 9.31
CA PRO A 100 -1.06 18.92 10.17
C PRO A 100 -2.52 19.33 10.34
N GLN A 101 -3.39 18.94 9.38
CA GLN A 101 -4.83 19.21 9.41
C GLN A 101 -5.62 18.10 10.12
N LEU A 102 -4.96 16.96 10.42
CA LEU A 102 -5.54 15.79 11.05
C LEU A 102 -5.32 15.76 12.58
N ASN A 103 -5.02 16.91 13.21
CA ASN A 103 -4.76 16.97 14.65
C ASN A 103 -5.97 16.48 15.46
N ASP A 104 -5.68 15.60 16.46
CA ASP A 104 -6.64 15.07 17.43
C ASP A 104 -7.77 14.18 16.86
N ILE A 105 -7.54 13.56 15.71
CA ILE A 105 -8.52 12.69 15.07
C ILE A 105 -8.38 11.25 15.58
N ALA A 106 -9.50 10.65 15.96
CA ALA A 106 -9.49 9.27 16.44
C ALA A 106 -9.27 8.27 15.29
N ASN A 107 -9.96 8.45 14.16
CA ASN A 107 -10.00 7.48 13.08
C ASN A 107 -9.71 8.12 11.72
N LEU A 108 -8.95 7.38 10.90
CA LEU A 108 -8.74 7.70 9.50
C LEU A 108 -9.16 6.51 8.64
N SER A 109 -10.14 6.71 7.75
CA SER A 109 -10.59 5.68 6.80
C SER A 109 -9.93 5.89 5.44
N LEU A 110 -9.48 4.81 4.83
CA LEU A 110 -8.81 4.81 3.54
C LEU A 110 -9.33 3.69 2.65
N ASN A 111 -9.76 4.04 1.45
CA ASN A 111 -10.16 3.07 0.43
C ASN A 111 -8.92 2.42 -0.19
N MET A 112 -8.81 1.10 -0.14
CA MET A 112 -7.72 0.32 -0.72
C MET A 112 -8.24 -0.85 -1.56
N THR A 113 -7.43 -1.30 -2.52
CA THR A 113 -7.71 -2.51 -3.28
C THR A 113 -7.14 -3.76 -2.60
N VAL A 114 -7.70 -4.93 -2.93
CA VAL A 114 -7.15 -6.22 -2.47
C VAL A 114 -5.70 -6.38 -2.92
N SER A 115 -5.35 -5.88 -4.11
CA SER A 115 -3.98 -5.91 -4.63
C SER A 115 -3.02 -5.07 -3.78
N GLN A 116 -3.42 -3.87 -3.35
CA GLN A 116 -2.63 -3.02 -2.46
C GLN A 116 -2.43 -3.66 -1.08
N ILE A 117 -3.49 -4.21 -0.46
CA ILE A 117 -3.39 -4.85 0.86
C ILE A 117 -2.52 -6.12 0.82
N THR A 118 -2.63 -6.91 -0.25
CA THR A 118 -1.86 -8.14 -0.37
C THR A 118 -0.42 -7.93 -0.84
N ASP A 119 -0.04 -6.70 -1.18
CA ASP A 119 1.35 -6.34 -1.45
C ASP A 119 2.20 -6.57 -0.21
N PHE A 120 3.46 -7.00 -0.40
CA PHE A 120 4.38 -7.23 0.73
C PHE A 120 4.75 -5.93 1.45
N ARG A 121 4.67 -4.79 0.75
CA ARG A 121 4.95 -3.44 1.28
C ARG A 121 3.79 -2.85 2.07
N ALA A 122 2.60 -3.44 2.02
CA ALA A 122 1.44 -2.95 2.76
C ALA A 122 1.68 -2.89 4.27
N GLU A 123 2.49 -3.80 4.82
CA GLU A 123 2.84 -3.80 6.24
C GLU A 123 3.68 -2.57 6.62
N TYR A 124 4.67 -2.22 5.78
CA TYR A 124 5.44 -0.98 5.95
C TYR A 124 4.56 0.26 5.80
N PHE A 125 3.65 0.24 4.83
CA PHE A 125 2.69 1.31 4.61
C PHE A 125 1.86 1.58 5.89
N PHE A 126 1.27 0.56 6.48
CA PHE A 126 0.47 0.69 7.69
C PHE A 126 1.29 1.20 8.87
N THR A 127 2.48 0.65 9.07
CA THR A 127 3.40 1.08 10.13
C THR A 127 3.81 2.54 9.96
N LEU A 128 4.10 2.96 8.73
CA LEU A 128 4.45 4.34 8.40
C LEU A 128 3.29 5.30 8.66
N VAL A 129 2.09 4.99 8.20
CA VAL A 129 0.92 5.85 8.40
C VAL A 129 0.62 6.02 9.88
N LEU A 130 0.57 4.93 10.64
CA LEU A 130 0.32 4.98 12.08
C LEU A 130 1.45 5.66 12.86
N GLY A 131 2.70 5.51 12.42
CA GLY A 131 3.87 6.13 13.07
C GLY A 131 4.10 7.59 12.73
N THR A 132 3.57 8.09 11.60
CA THR A 132 3.76 9.47 11.16
C THR A 132 2.55 10.37 11.39
N THR A 133 1.43 9.80 11.80
CA THR A 133 0.18 10.52 12.10
C THR A 133 -0.21 10.36 13.56
N ASN A 134 -0.98 11.30 14.08
CA ASN A 134 -1.51 11.25 15.46
C ASN A 134 -2.86 10.49 15.53
N ILE A 135 -3.21 9.71 14.51
CA ILE A 135 -4.45 8.94 14.49
C ILE A 135 -4.36 7.72 15.44
N LYS A 136 -5.48 7.39 16.08
CA LYS A 136 -5.57 6.22 16.97
C LYS A 136 -5.84 4.94 16.18
N GLN A 137 -6.57 5.05 15.08
CA GLN A 137 -6.99 3.90 14.28
C GLN A 137 -6.98 4.23 12.79
N LEU A 138 -6.42 3.33 11.98
CA LEU A 138 -6.54 3.34 10.54
C LEU A 138 -7.57 2.29 10.11
N VAL A 139 -8.65 2.73 9.48
CA VAL A 139 -9.70 1.88 8.93
C VAL A 139 -9.46 1.69 7.45
N ILE A 140 -9.41 0.46 6.98
CA ILE A 140 -9.26 0.14 5.56
C ILE A 140 -10.59 -0.29 4.99
N GLU A 141 -11.06 0.43 4.00
CA GLU A 141 -12.29 0.13 3.27
C GLU A 141 -11.97 -0.59 1.97
N LEU A 142 -12.68 -1.67 1.71
CA LEU A 142 -12.52 -2.53 0.54
C LEU A 142 -13.81 -2.56 -0.27
N ASP A 143 -13.69 -2.39 -1.59
CA ASP A 143 -14.82 -2.61 -2.49
C ASP A 143 -15.17 -4.12 -2.55
N ALA A 144 -16.43 -4.43 -2.30
CA ALA A 144 -16.95 -5.80 -2.39
C ALA A 144 -16.76 -6.43 -3.77
N ASN A 145 -16.79 -5.64 -4.84
CA ASN A 145 -16.55 -6.12 -6.20
C ASN A 145 -15.07 -6.46 -6.43
N ASP A 146 -14.14 -5.71 -5.83
CA ASP A 146 -12.72 -6.02 -5.90
C ASP A 146 -12.42 -7.34 -5.16
N ILE A 147 -13.03 -7.55 -4.00
CA ILE A 147 -12.95 -8.82 -3.26
C ILE A 147 -13.48 -9.98 -4.10
N LYS A 148 -14.63 -9.82 -4.78
CA LYS A 148 -15.21 -10.87 -5.62
C LYS A 148 -14.35 -11.21 -6.84
N ARG A 149 -13.68 -10.22 -7.44
CA ARG A 149 -12.80 -10.40 -8.60
C ARG A 149 -11.43 -10.97 -8.22
N ALA A 150 -11.00 -10.83 -6.98
CA ALA A 150 -9.74 -11.35 -6.51
C ALA A 150 -9.73 -12.89 -6.53
N ASN A 151 -8.60 -13.48 -6.92
CA ASN A 151 -8.46 -14.93 -6.85
C ASN A 151 -8.43 -15.41 -5.38
N ILE A 152 -8.68 -16.71 -5.17
CA ILE A 152 -8.83 -17.30 -3.84
C ILE A 152 -7.61 -17.07 -2.95
N PHE A 153 -6.39 -17.14 -3.51
CA PHE A 153 -5.14 -16.89 -2.76
C PHE A 153 -5.01 -15.44 -2.27
N LYS A 154 -5.41 -14.48 -3.11
CA LYS A 154 -5.42 -13.05 -2.70
C LYS A 154 -6.46 -12.79 -1.63
N ARG A 155 -7.64 -13.42 -1.70
CA ARG A 155 -8.68 -13.30 -0.66
C ARG A 155 -8.20 -13.82 0.68
N LEU A 156 -7.64 -15.03 0.71
CA LEU A 156 -7.07 -15.62 1.92
C LEU A 156 -5.95 -14.77 2.50
N LYS A 157 -5.01 -14.31 1.66
CA LYS A 157 -3.92 -13.45 2.10
C LYS A 157 -4.41 -12.11 2.65
N CYS A 158 -5.46 -11.53 2.07
CA CYS A 158 -6.10 -10.31 2.55
C CYS A 158 -6.73 -10.56 3.92
N GLN A 159 -7.50 -11.63 4.08
CA GLN A 159 -8.13 -12.01 5.35
C GLN A 159 -7.09 -12.20 6.46
N PHE A 160 -6.02 -12.97 6.21
CA PHE A 160 -4.94 -13.16 7.19
C PHE A 160 -4.24 -11.86 7.61
N LYS A 161 -4.11 -10.88 6.71
CA LYS A 161 -3.52 -9.57 7.06
C LYS A 161 -4.43 -8.72 7.90
N LEU A 162 -5.75 -8.79 7.69
CA LEU A 162 -6.74 -8.04 8.46
C LEU A 162 -6.98 -8.62 9.85
N GLU A 163 -6.90 -9.95 10.01
CA GLU A 163 -7.08 -10.64 11.30
C GLU A 163 -5.89 -10.49 12.26
N LYS A 164 -4.69 -10.18 11.75
CA LYS A 164 -3.47 -9.98 12.56
C LYS A 164 -3.39 -8.63 13.29
N ARG A 165 -4.41 -7.79 13.20
CA ARG A 165 -4.48 -6.45 13.79
C ARG A 165 -5.71 -6.28 14.66
#